data_e642b74ddd772867c487f6b2427610ac
#
_entry.id   e642b74ddd772867c487f6b2427610ac
#
_cell.length_a   1.000
_cell.length_b   1.000
_cell.length_c   1.000
_cell.angle_alpha   90.00
_cell.angle_beta   90.00
_cell.angle_gamma   90.00
#
_symmetry.space_group_name_H-M   'P 1'
#
loop_
_entity.id
_entity.type
_entity.pdbx_description
1 polymer ?
#
loop_
_entity_poly.entity_id
_entity_poly.type
_entity_poly.pdbx_seq_one_letter_code
_entity_poly.pdbx_strand_id
1 'polypeptide(L)'
;RLIRRQRQMCIRDRFAYRVAKYIGAYVAAMNGVDAIAFTAGIGENTSFIREKIVSYLGYLGIKLDKKTNDVRGVEEIISTPDSKVTVCVIPTNEELMIAKDTERLVNEAKAQ
;
A
#
# COMPACT_ATOMS: atom_id res chain seq x y z
N ARG A 1 9.58 -19.80 21.57
CA ARG A 1 9.86 -18.44 21.07
C ARG A 1 10.39 -18.42 19.64
N LEU A 2 11.38 -19.24 19.36
CA LEU A 2 11.95 -19.35 18.00
C LEU A 2 10.90 -19.84 17.01
N ILE A 3 10.08 -20.81 17.39
CA ILE A 3 8.99 -21.35 16.55
C ILE A 3 7.95 -20.26 16.27
N ARG A 4 7.61 -19.43 17.24
CA ARG A 4 6.69 -18.30 17.02
C ARG A 4 7.24 -17.28 16.04
N ARG A 5 8.52 -16.92 16.16
CA ARG A 5 9.18 -16.00 15.23
C ARG A 5 9.19 -16.55 13.82
N GLN A 6 9.54 -17.80 13.64
CA GLN A 6 9.53 -18.46 12.33
C GLN A 6 8.13 -18.48 11.73
N ARG A 7 7.12 -18.76 12.55
CA ARG A 7 5.73 -18.79 12.11
C ARG A 7 5.25 -17.41 11.71
N GLN A 8 5.58 -16.37 12.47
CA GLN A 8 5.24 -14.97 12.13
C GLN A 8 5.93 -14.51 10.86
N MET A 9 7.19 -14.85 10.67
CA MET A 9 7.94 -14.52 9.46
C MET A 9 7.34 -15.23 8.25
N CYS A 10 6.97 -16.51 8.38
CA CYS A 10 6.31 -17.25 7.31
C CYS A 10 4.95 -16.65 6.93
N ILE A 11 4.18 -16.20 7.91
CA ILE A 11 2.87 -15.57 7.67
C ILE A 11 3.06 -14.25 6.93
N ARG A 12 4.02 -13.42 7.37
CA ARG A 12 4.33 -12.15 6.72
C ARG A 12 4.84 -12.36 5.29
N ASP A 13 5.71 -13.33 5.10
CA ASP A 13 6.23 -13.68 3.78
C ASP A 13 5.12 -14.15 2.85
N ARG A 14 4.21 -14.99 3.33
CA ARG A 14 3.06 -15.43 2.56
C ARG A 14 2.14 -14.28 2.18
N PHE A 15 1.88 -13.39 3.12
CA PHE A 15 1.06 -12.21 2.87
C PHE A 15 1.68 -11.36 1.78
N ALA A 16 2.96 -11.01 1.92
CA ALA A 16 3.68 -10.21 0.94
C ALA A 16 3.72 -10.88 -0.43
N TYR A 17 3.96 -12.18 -0.47
CA TYR A 17 3.98 -12.96 -1.70
C TYR A 17 2.62 -12.94 -2.40
N ARG A 18 1.53 -13.14 -1.66
CA ARG A 18 0.19 -13.11 -2.24
C ARG A 18 -0.16 -11.73 -2.80
N VAL A 19 0.16 -10.67 -2.08
CA VAL A 19 -0.05 -9.31 -2.58
C VAL A 19 0.75 -9.08 -3.86
N ALA A 20 2.01 -9.49 -3.87
CA ALA A 20 2.86 -9.37 -5.06
C ALA A 20 2.28 -10.14 -6.25
N LYS A 21 1.71 -11.33 -6.03
CA LYS A 21 1.05 -12.11 -7.08
C LYS A 21 -0.16 -11.38 -7.66
N TYR A 22 -0.98 -10.77 -6.82
CA TYR A 22 -2.12 -9.97 -7.30
C TYR A 22 -1.66 -8.77 -8.09
N ILE A 23 -0.62 -8.07 -7.62
CA ILE A 23 -0.04 -6.95 -8.36
C ILE A 23 0.46 -7.43 -9.73
N GLY A 24 1.18 -8.54 -9.78
CA GLY A 24 1.66 -9.13 -11.02
C GLY A 24 0.53 -9.48 -11.98
N ALA A 25 -0.56 -10.04 -11.45
CA ALA A 25 -1.75 -10.36 -12.26
C ALA A 25 -2.37 -9.09 -12.87
N TYR A 26 -2.49 -8.02 -12.09
CA TYR A 26 -3.02 -6.75 -12.59
C TYR A 26 -2.06 -6.09 -13.59
N VAL A 27 -0.76 -6.16 -13.36
CA VAL A 27 0.24 -5.67 -14.31
C VAL A 27 0.10 -6.38 -15.65
N ALA A 28 -0.09 -7.70 -15.62
CA ALA A 28 -0.30 -8.48 -16.84
C ALA A 28 -1.61 -8.07 -17.54
N ALA A 29 -2.68 -7.88 -16.78
CA ALA A 29 -3.98 -7.48 -17.34
C ALA A 29 -3.94 -6.09 -17.96
N MET A 30 -3.18 -5.17 -17.37
CA MET A 30 -3.03 -3.79 -17.87
C MET A 30 -1.92 -3.63 -18.90
N ASN A 31 -1.15 -4.68 -19.17
CA ASN A 31 0.02 -4.64 -20.03
C ASN A 31 1.09 -3.65 -19.54
N GLY A 32 1.26 -3.55 -18.25
CA GLY A 32 2.25 -2.68 -17.61
C GLY A 32 1.66 -1.96 -16.42
N VAL A 33 2.48 -1.15 -15.75
CA VAL A 33 2.06 -0.34 -14.60
C VAL A 33 2.93 0.90 -14.53
N ASP A 34 2.33 2.04 -14.22
CA ASP A 34 3.03 3.31 -14.06
C ASP A 34 3.25 3.66 -12.59
N ALA A 35 2.29 3.31 -11.75
CA ALA A 35 2.34 3.63 -10.32
C ALA A 35 1.66 2.54 -9.48
N ILE A 36 2.16 2.37 -8.27
CA ILE A 36 1.57 1.48 -7.26
C ILE A 36 1.35 2.32 -6.00
N ALA A 37 0.13 2.34 -5.51
CA ALA A 37 -0.21 3.05 -4.29
C ALA A 37 -0.53 2.05 -3.18
N PHE A 38 0.14 2.21 -2.04
CA PHE A 38 -0.17 1.47 -0.83
C PHE A 38 -1.12 2.28 0.03
N THR A 39 -2.20 1.67 0.44
CA THR A 39 -3.26 2.33 1.19
C THR A 39 -3.87 1.38 2.22
N ALA A 40 -4.73 1.89 3.09
CA ALA A 40 -5.37 1.15 4.18
C ALA A 40 -4.37 0.56 5.20
N GLY A 41 -4.85 0.15 6.33
CA GLY A 41 -4.11 -0.34 7.50
C GLY A 41 -2.67 -0.81 7.30
N ILE A 42 -2.48 -2.02 6.79
CA ILE A 42 -1.14 -2.61 6.63
C ILE A 42 -0.34 -1.88 5.54
N GLY A 43 -0.99 -1.53 4.43
CA GLY A 43 -0.33 -0.87 3.30
C GLY A 43 0.26 0.49 3.67
N GLU A 44 -0.44 1.28 4.50
CA GLU A 44 0.02 2.62 4.88
C GLU A 44 0.89 2.65 6.13
N ASN A 45 0.84 1.60 6.98
CA ASN A 45 1.47 1.64 8.31
C ASN A 45 2.68 0.72 8.48
N THR A 46 2.95 -0.19 7.53
CA THR A 46 3.97 -1.22 7.72
C THR A 46 5.02 -1.16 6.60
N SER A 47 6.09 -0.41 6.87
CA SER A 47 7.20 -0.25 5.91
C SER A 47 7.86 -1.58 5.54
N PHE A 48 8.01 -2.48 6.51
CA PHE A 48 8.60 -3.79 6.28
C PHE A 48 7.81 -4.61 5.26
N ILE A 49 6.48 -4.59 5.34
CA ILE A 49 5.61 -5.32 4.41
C ILE A 49 5.70 -4.71 3.01
N ARG A 50 5.71 -3.38 2.89
CA ARG A 50 5.87 -2.70 1.60
C ARG A 50 7.20 -3.09 0.94
N GLU A 51 8.29 -3.07 1.71
CA GLU A 51 9.62 -3.48 1.22
C GLU A 51 9.59 -4.93 0.75
N LYS A 52 8.97 -5.82 1.51
CA LYS A 52 8.89 -7.24 1.18
C LYS A 52 8.07 -7.47 -0.09
N ILE A 53 6.94 -6.81 -0.24
CA ILE A 53 6.11 -6.91 -1.45
C ILE A 53 6.90 -6.45 -2.67
N VAL A 54 7.54 -5.30 -2.58
CA VAL A 54 8.32 -4.73 -3.69
C VAL A 54 9.52 -5.60 -4.05
N SER A 55 10.07 -6.33 -3.10
CA SER A 55 11.19 -7.26 -3.38
C SER A 55 10.84 -8.32 -4.41
N TYR A 56 9.57 -8.71 -4.53
CA TYR A 56 9.10 -9.63 -5.57
C TYR A 56 8.85 -8.95 -6.92
N LEU A 57 8.85 -7.64 -6.96
CA LEU A 57 8.49 -6.85 -8.15
C LEU A 57 9.69 -6.15 -8.80
N GLY A 58 10.90 -6.61 -8.48
CA GLY A 58 12.14 -6.04 -9.04
C GLY A 58 12.18 -6.07 -10.57
N TYR A 59 11.53 -7.05 -11.19
CA TYR A 59 11.47 -7.15 -12.65
C TYR A 59 10.73 -5.97 -13.31
N LEU A 60 9.94 -5.23 -12.56
CA LEU A 60 9.27 -4.02 -13.05
C LEU A 60 10.17 -2.79 -13.03
N GLY A 61 11.38 -2.92 -12.51
CA GLY A 61 12.31 -1.81 -12.38
C GLY A 61 12.02 -0.89 -11.20
N ILE A 62 11.34 -1.41 -10.18
CA ILE A 62 11.01 -0.67 -8.97
C ILE A 62 12.24 -0.56 -8.07
N LYS A 63 12.51 0.65 -7.61
CA LYS A 63 13.54 0.92 -6.60
C LYS A 63 12.92 1.70 -5.47
N LEU A 64 12.95 1.15 -4.26
CA LEU A 64 12.47 1.83 -3.06
C LEU A 64 13.58 2.66 -2.41
N ASP A 65 13.19 3.82 -1.91
CA ASP A 65 14.01 4.62 -1.02
C ASP A 65 13.71 4.21 0.43
N LYS A 66 14.69 3.64 1.10
CA LYS A 66 14.50 3.16 2.48
C LYS A 66 14.12 4.25 3.45
N LYS A 67 14.60 5.48 3.25
CA LYS A 67 14.30 6.60 4.14
C LYS A 67 12.85 7.04 3.99
N THR A 68 12.39 7.23 2.76
CA THR A 68 11.00 7.63 2.52
C THR A 68 10.02 6.49 2.75
N ASN A 69 10.45 5.24 2.56
CA ASN A 69 9.60 4.10 2.88
C ASN A 69 9.36 3.93 4.39
N ASP A 70 10.23 4.47 5.23
CA ASP A 70 10.09 4.39 6.68
C ASP A 70 9.10 5.44 7.20
N VAL A 71 7.92 5.48 6.57
CA VAL A 71 6.81 6.37 6.94
C VAL A 71 5.59 5.56 7.37
N ARG A 72 4.73 6.20 8.11
CA ARG A 72 3.59 5.55 8.72
C ARG A 72 2.39 6.48 8.70
N GLY A 73 1.37 6.10 7.93
CA GLY A 73 0.12 6.83 7.87
C GLY A 73 0.21 8.24 7.28
N VAL A 74 1.23 8.51 6.46
CA VAL A 74 1.40 9.81 5.80
C VAL A 74 1.50 9.60 4.28
N GLU A 75 1.11 10.62 3.53
CA GLU A 75 1.24 10.62 2.09
C GLU A 75 2.71 10.84 1.71
N GLU A 76 3.30 9.90 0.98
CA GLU A 76 4.72 9.97 0.60
C GLU A 76 4.99 9.14 -0.65
N ILE A 77 5.87 9.65 -1.50
CA ILE A 77 6.46 8.86 -2.59
C ILE A 77 7.66 8.12 -1.99
N ILE A 78 7.63 6.80 -2.06
CA ILE A 78 8.63 5.94 -1.44
C ILE A 78 9.57 5.28 -2.46
N SER A 79 9.39 5.54 -3.74
CA SER A 79 10.31 5.10 -4.79
C SER A 79 11.38 6.15 -5.05
N THR A 80 12.55 5.68 -5.54
CA THR A 80 13.63 6.60 -5.95
C THR A 80 13.25 7.31 -7.25
N PRO A 81 13.87 8.46 -7.57
CA PRO A 81 13.60 9.17 -8.82
C PRO A 81 13.89 8.35 -10.07
N ASP A 82 14.83 7.40 -10.00
CA ASP A 82 15.18 6.54 -11.13
C ASP A 82 14.37 5.24 -11.19
N SER A 83 13.41 5.05 -10.29
CA SER A 83 12.49 3.91 -10.35
C SER A 83 11.59 4.02 -11.57
N LYS A 84 11.46 2.93 -12.31
CA LYS A 84 10.60 2.90 -13.51
C LYS A 84 9.12 2.98 -13.18
N VAL A 85 8.75 2.53 -11.99
CA VAL A 85 7.37 2.58 -11.48
C VAL A 85 7.38 3.45 -10.24
N THR A 86 6.48 4.40 -10.16
CA THR A 86 6.33 5.23 -8.97
C THR A 86 5.58 4.43 -7.91
N VAL A 87 6.14 4.38 -6.71
CA VAL A 87 5.49 3.73 -5.57
C VAL A 87 5.23 4.79 -4.51
N CYS A 88 4.03 4.85 -4.01
CA CYS A 88 3.63 5.84 -3.01
C CYS A 88 2.76 5.21 -1.93
N VAL A 89 2.69 5.91 -0.81
CA VAL A 89 1.75 5.62 0.28
C VAL A 89 0.71 6.71 0.27
N ILE A 90 -0.55 6.32 0.21
CA ILE A 90 -1.68 7.25 0.25
C ILE A 90 -2.63 6.78 1.35
N PRO A 91 -2.64 7.45 2.51
CA PRO A 91 -3.53 7.06 3.59
C PRO A 91 -5.00 7.18 3.18
N THR A 92 -5.80 6.18 3.52
CA THR A 92 -7.25 6.28 3.37
C THR A 92 -7.80 7.16 4.49
N ASN A 93 -8.68 8.08 4.11
CA ASN A 93 -9.34 8.95 5.07
C ASN A 93 -10.83 8.60 5.14
N GLU A 94 -11.11 7.39 5.58
CA GLU A 94 -12.46 6.84 5.66
C GLU A 94 -13.32 7.64 6.65
N GLU A 95 -12.74 8.06 7.77
CA GLU A 95 -13.43 8.85 8.79
C GLU A 95 -13.94 10.17 8.22
N LEU A 96 -13.12 10.85 7.43
CA LEU A 96 -13.51 12.10 6.79
C LEU A 96 -14.65 11.87 5.79
N MET A 97 -14.61 10.81 5.01
CA MET A 97 -15.68 10.48 4.07
C MET A 97 -16.99 10.20 4.79
N ILE A 98 -16.95 9.44 5.89
CA ILE A 98 -18.12 9.16 6.71
C ILE A 98 -18.69 10.47 7.28
N ALA A 99 -17.83 11.34 7.78
CA ALA A 99 -18.24 12.63 8.33
C ALA A 99 -18.90 13.52 7.26
N LYS A 100 -18.32 13.59 6.06
CA LYS A 100 -18.89 14.35 4.93
C LYS A 100 -20.24 13.80 4.49
N ASP A 101 -20.36 12.48 4.36
CA ASP A 101 -21.60 11.84 3.97
C ASP A 101 -22.68 12.05 5.02
N THR A 102 -22.31 11.95 6.30
CA THR A 102 -23.25 12.18 7.41
C THR A 102 -23.76 13.62 7.39
N GLU A 103 -22.87 14.60 7.22
CA GLU A 103 -23.24 16.02 7.12
C GLU A 103 -24.20 16.25 5.95
N ARG A 104 -23.89 15.70 4.78
CA ARG A 104 -24.74 15.80 3.59
C ARG A 104 -26.13 15.23 3.83
N LEU A 105 -26.20 14.02 4.38
CA LEU A 105 -27.48 13.34 4.64
C LEU A 105 -28.32 14.09 5.67
N VAL A 106 -27.70 14.62 6.72
CA VAL A 106 -28.41 15.40 7.74
C VAL A 106 -28.95 16.70 7.13
N ASN A 107 -28.18 17.38 6.30
CA ASN A 107 -28.62 18.61 5.65
C ASN A 107 -29.75 18.36 4.66
N GLU A 108 -29.70 17.26 3.90
CA GLU A 108 -30.80 16.84 3.00
C GLU A 108 -32.08 16.57 3.79
N ALA A 109 -31.99 15.87 4.92
CA ALA A 109 -33.14 15.58 5.76
C ALA A 109 -33.76 16.85 6.35
N LYS A 110 -32.94 17.84 6.72
CA LYS A 110 -33.42 19.13 7.24
C LYS A 110 -34.09 19.99 6.15
N ALA A 111 -33.71 19.82 4.91
CA ALA A 111 -34.31 20.55 3.78
C ALA A 111 -35.69 20.02 3.40
N GLN A 112 -36.05 18.86 3.86
CA GLN A 112 -37.38 18.28 3.67
C GLN A 112 -38.32 18.74 4.79
#